data_8a1c4b95055185e8a59b90f38dbd39f1
#
_entry.id   8a1c4b95055185e8a59b90f38dbd39f1
#
_cell.length_a   1.000
_cell.length_b   1.000
_cell.length_c   1.000
_cell.angle_alpha   90.00
_cell.angle_beta   90.00
_cell.angle_gamma   90.00
#
_symmetry.space_group_name_H-M   'P 1'
#
loop_
_entity.id
_entity.type
_entity.pdbx_description
1 polymer ?
#
loop_
_entity_poly.entity_id
_entity_poly.type
_entity_poly.pdbx_seq_one_letter_code
_entity_poly.pdbx_strand_id
1 'polypeptide(L)' 'MKLTLKACRVNVGATAKEMAMAIGVTEETIYNWECGKYAPRAKQIIKILKFFSDKGFPVALENINFLA' A
#
# COMPACT_ATOMS: atom_id res chain seq x y z
N MET A 1 -12.64 -2.13 -11.44
CA MET A 1 -12.64 -1.05 -10.44
C MET A 1 -11.31 -1.02 -9.70
N LYS A 2 -10.73 0.16 -9.55
CA LYS A 2 -9.47 0.29 -8.82
C LYS A 2 -9.74 0.60 -7.35
N LEU A 3 -8.97 -0.03 -6.47
CA LEU A 3 -9.03 0.23 -5.03
C LEU A 3 -7.97 1.25 -4.65
N THR A 4 -8.25 2.09 -3.66
CA THR A 4 -7.22 2.97 -3.11
C THR A 4 -6.26 2.14 -2.26
N LEU A 5 -5.06 2.66 -2.05
CA LEU A 5 -4.08 2.00 -1.19
C LEU A 5 -4.64 1.79 0.22
N LYS A 6 -5.31 2.80 0.75
CA LYS A 6 -5.94 2.70 2.07
C LYS A 6 -7.00 1.60 2.11
N ALA A 7 -7.83 1.50 1.07
CA ALA A 7 -8.86 0.46 1.01
C ALA A 7 -8.23 -0.94 1.03
N CYS A 8 -7.13 -1.14 0.30
CA CYS A 8 -6.41 -2.40 0.32
C CYS A 8 -5.86 -2.72 1.70
N ARG A 9 -5.23 -1.73 2.35
CA ARG A 9 -4.67 -1.90 3.69
C ARG A 9 -5.75 -2.27 4.71
N VAL A 10 -6.85 -1.55 4.69
CA VAL A 10 -7.98 -1.82 5.59
C VAL A 10 -8.56 -3.21 5.31
N ASN A 11 -8.66 -3.58 4.05
CA ASN A 11 -9.21 -4.88 3.65
C ASN A 11 -8.42 -6.05 4.22
N VAL A 12 -7.10 -5.93 4.33
CA VAL A 12 -6.26 -6.98 4.93
C VAL A 12 -6.12 -6.84 6.45
N GLY A 13 -6.74 -5.85 7.04
CA GLY A 13 -6.69 -5.64 8.48
C GLY A 13 -5.36 -5.14 9.01
N ALA A 14 -4.53 -4.54 8.16
CA ALA A 14 -3.22 -4.05 8.54
C ALA A 14 -3.26 -2.59 8.99
N THR A 15 -2.46 -2.26 10.00
CA THR A 15 -2.27 -0.86 10.40
C THR A 15 -1.22 -0.22 9.49
N ALA A 16 -1.25 1.12 9.42
CA ALA A 16 -0.23 1.85 8.67
C ALA A 16 1.16 1.56 9.24
N LYS A 17 1.27 1.36 10.55
CA LYS A 17 2.53 1.03 11.22
C LYS A 17 3.05 -0.33 10.77
N GLU A 18 2.19 -1.36 10.72
CA GLU A 18 2.58 -2.67 10.24
C GLU A 18 3.08 -2.62 8.80
N MET A 19 2.34 -1.95 7.94
CA MET A 19 2.70 -1.81 6.54
C MET A 19 4.03 -1.06 6.38
N ALA A 20 4.22 0.01 7.14
CA ALA A 20 5.45 0.80 7.12
C ALA A 20 6.66 -0.06 7.51
N MET A 21 6.53 -0.86 8.56
CA MET A 21 7.60 -1.76 8.99
C MET A 21 7.93 -2.82 7.95
N ALA A 22 6.90 -3.37 7.31
CA ALA A 22 7.09 -4.41 6.29
C ALA A 22 7.79 -3.87 5.04
N ILE A 23 7.50 -2.63 4.68
CA ILE A 23 8.04 -2.00 3.47
C ILE A 23 9.36 -1.30 3.75
N GLY A 24 9.62 -0.93 5.01
CA GLY A 24 10.85 -0.24 5.38
C GLY A 24 10.77 1.28 5.25
N VAL A 25 9.58 1.84 5.48
CA VAL A 25 9.35 3.28 5.45
C VAL A 25 8.71 3.72 6.76
N THR A 26 8.50 5.03 6.92
CA THR A 26 7.81 5.56 8.09
C THR A 26 6.31 5.46 7.92
N GLU A 27 5.59 5.47 9.05
CA GLU A 27 4.13 5.50 9.06
C GLU A 27 3.60 6.73 8.33
N GLU A 28 4.28 7.88 8.51
CA GLU A 28 3.94 9.12 7.81
C GLU A 28 3.99 8.93 6.29
N THR A 29 4.99 8.21 5.80
CA THR A 29 5.12 7.91 4.37
C THR A 29 3.90 7.14 3.86
N ILE A 30 3.42 6.17 4.62
CA ILE A 30 2.21 5.42 4.26
C ILE A 30 1.02 6.37 4.12
N TYR A 31 0.83 7.26 5.10
CA TYR A 31 -0.28 8.22 5.05
C TYR A 31 -0.15 9.19 3.87
N ASN A 32 1.08 9.61 3.54
CA ASN A 32 1.32 10.48 2.39
C ASN A 32 0.94 9.80 1.08
N TRP A 33 1.22 8.51 0.96
CA TRP A 33 0.80 7.74 -0.21
C TRP A 33 -0.72 7.59 -0.27
N GLU A 34 -1.35 7.34 0.89
CA GLU A 34 -2.80 7.14 0.96
C GLU A 34 -3.59 8.39 0.64
N CYS A 35 -3.06 9.56 0.98
CA CYS A 35 -3.74 10.83 0.70
C CYS A 35 -3.35 11.44 -0.66
N GLY A 36 -2.46 10.78 -1.40
CA GLY A 36 -2.06 11.23 -2.72
C GLY A 36 -1.02 12.34 -2.73
N LYS A 37 -0.42 12.65 -1.58
CA LYS A 37 0.62 13.68 -1.51
C LYS A 37 1.87 13.28 -2.28
N TYR A 38 2.26 12.00 -2.17
CA TYR A 38 3.36 11.41 -2.91
C TYR A 38 2.93 10.05 -3.43
N ALA A 39 3.53 9.61 -4.54
CA ALA A 39 3.33 8.26 -5.05
C ALA A 39 4.53 7.39 -4.67
N PRO A 40 4.34 6.11 -4.36
CA PRO A 40 5.46 5.22 -4.10
C PRO A 40 6.28 4.98 -5.37
N ARG A 41 7.57 4.75 -5.21
CA ARG A 41 8.45 4.43 -6.33
C ARG A 41 8.30 2.96 -6.73
N ALA A 42 8.83 2.59 -7.90
CA ALA A 42 8.69 1.23 -8.41
C ALA A 42 9.12 0.15 -7.42
N LYS A 43 10.25 0.33 -6.74
CA LYS A 43 10.72 -0.63 -5.74
C LYS A 43 9.76 -0.76 -4.56
N GLN A 44 9.18 0.36 -4.16
CA GLN A 44 8.22 0.40 -3.06
C GLN A 44 6.91 -0.26 -3.47
N ILE A 45 6.47 -0.06 -4.71
CA ILE A 45 5.26 -0.69 -5.24
C ILE A 45 5.40 -2.21 -5.20
N ILE A 46 6.56 -2.75 -5.60
CA ILE A 46 6.81 -4.18 -5.53
C ILE A 46 6.66 -4.71 -4.11
N LYS A 47 7.20 -3.99 -3.13
CA LYS A 47 7.09 -4.36 -1.72
C LYS A 47 5.65 -4.27 -1.22
N ILE A 48 4.91 -3.26 -1.67
CA ILE A 48 3.49 -3.10 -1.32
C ILE A 48 2.67 -4.28 -1.83
N LEU A 49 2.86 -4.65 -3.08
CA LEU A 49 2.13 -5.77 -3.68
C LEU A 49 2.47 -7.08 -2.98
N LYS A 50 3.75 -7.28 -2.64
CA LYS A 50 4.16 -8.45 -1.89
C LYS A 50 3.54 -8.49 -0.50
N PHE A 51 3.48 -7.35 0.18
CA PHE A 51 2.86 -7.24 1.50
C PHE A 51 1.39 -7.71 1.46
N PHE A 52 0.64 -7.21 0.49
CA PHE A 52 -0.75 -7.62 0.34
C PHE A 52 -0.89 -9.10 -0.02
N SER A 53 -0.03 -9.60 -0.91
CA SER A 53 -0.03 -11.01 -1.29
C SER A 53 0.26 -11.90 -0.07
N ASP A 54 1.21 -11.51 0.77
CA ASP A 54 1.56 -12.24 1.98
C ASP A 54 0.40 -12.25 3.00
N LYS A 55 -0.47 -11.25 2.94
CA LYS A 55 -1.67 -11.16 3.77
C LYS A 55 -2.86 -11.91 3.18
N GLY A 56 -2.66 -12.63 2.07
CA GLY A 56 -3.72 -13.39 1.43
C GLY A 56 -4.60 -12.57 0.50
N PHE A 57 -4.13 -11.41 0.07
CA PHE A 57 -4.87 -10.52 -0.83
C PHE A 57 -4.01 -10.17 -2.03
N PRO A 58 -3.75 -11.12 -2.94
CA PRO A 58 -2.96 -10.81 -4.13
C PRO A 58 -3.72 -9.83 -5.02
N VAL A 59 -3.13 -8.66 -5.23
CA VAL A 59 -3.73 -7.60 -6.03
C VAL A 59 -2.74 -7.20 -7.12
N ALA A 60 -3.23 -6.99 -8.33
CA ALA A 60 -2.39 -6.55 -9.43
C ALA A 60 -2.16 -5.04 -9.33
N LEU A 61 -1.01 -4.57 -9.80
CA LEU A 61 -0.67 -3.15 -9.82
C LEU A 61 -1.77 -2.33 -10.47
N GLU A 62 -2.33 -2.81 -11.56
CA GLU A 62 -3.38 -2.11 -12.33
C GLU A 62 -4.69 -1.95 -11.56
N ASN A 63 -4.87 -2.68 -10.45
CA ASN A 63 -6.07 -2.64 -9.64
C ASN A 63 -5.94 -1.74 -8.42
N ILE A 64 -4.78 -1.11 -8.23
CA ILE A 64 -4.57 -0.16 -7.13
C ILE A 64 -4.40 1.25 -7.71
N ASN A 65 -5.10 2.20 -7.11
CA ASN A 65 -4.95 3.60 -7.44
C ASN A 65 -4.03 4.26 -6.41
N PHE A 66 -2.80 4.60 -6.82
CA PHE A 66 -1.83 5.26 -5.96
C PHE A 66 -1.95 6.79 -5.97
N LEU A 67 -2.80 7.32 -6.81
CA LEU A 67 -3.01 8.77 -6.94
C LEU A 67 -4.42 9.12 -6.48
N ALA A 68 -4.75 8.72 -5.32
CA ALA A 68 -6.09 8.89 -4.77
C ALA A 68 -6.54 10.36 -4.70
#